data_5067d6b7d4e3b4b8a9798b7c7ef68162
#
_entry.id   5067d6b7d4e3b4b8a9798b7c7ef68162
#
_cell.length_a   1.000
_cell.length_b   1.000
_cell.length_c   1.000
_cell.angle_alpha   90.00
_cell.angle_beta   90.00
_cell.angle_gamma   90.00
#
_symmetry.space_group_name_H-M   'P 1'
#
loop_
_entity.id
_entity.type
_entity.pdbx_description
1 polymer ?
#
loop_
_entity_poly.entity_id
_entity_poly.type
_entity_poly.pdbx_seq_one_letter_code
_entity_poly.pdbx_strand_id
1 'polypeptide(L)'
;MAFSQRTLEFLVENRLQNSKAWFVEHKEEYRLLVLEPMIQLTAALGPTVLDIDPQLIVDPRQGRSISRVRRDNRFTHDKSLYREVMWCVFLRDKKLWEGPPAFYFEIRPDRFDFGCGYYQAGANTMAAIREMILRNDPVYLEARKAWKEGGFQLEGDSYKRSKYPAQPEEKRNWLDRKTMSFNKDCFDFQLLFSDRLADYV
;
A
#
# COMPACT_ATOMS: atom_id res chain seq x y z
N MET A 1 16.96 3.37 -12.09
CA MET A 1 17.67 3.74 -10.84
C MET A 1 16.92 3.11 -9.69
N ALA A 2 17.57 2.35 -8.86
CA ALA A 2 16.93 1.47 -7.91
C ALA A 2 17.17 1.96 -6.48
N PHE A 3 16.34 1.52 -5.54
CA PHE A 3 16.67 1.55 -4.13
C PHE A 3 17.99 0.79 -3.89
N SER A 4 18.58 0.98 -2.74
CA SER A 4 19.82 0.33 -2.35
C SER A 4 19.77 -0.07 -0.88
N GLN A 5 20.73 -0.89 -0.46
CA GLN A 5 20.91 -1.19 0.96
C GLN A 5 21.01 0.11 1.79
N ARG A 6 21.73 1.11 1.26
CA ARG A 6 21.88 2.42 1.93
C ARG A 6 20.54 3.17 2.07
N THR A 7 19.55 2.93 1.18
CA THR A 7 18.20 3.47 1.34
C THR A 7 17.56 3.00 2.64
N LEU A 8 17.62 1.70 2.90
CA LEU A 8 17.02 1.09 4.10
C LEU A 8 17.76 1.53 5.36
N GLU A 9 19.09 1.53 5.32
CA GLU A 9 19.93 2.02 6.41
C GLU A 9 19.63 3.46 6.77
N PHE A 10 19.52 4.34 5.78
CA PHE A 10 19.16 5.75 5.99
C PHE A 10 17.82 5.90 6.72
N LEU A 11 16.80 5.15 6.30
CA LEU A 11 15.48 5.21 6.93
C LEU A 11 15.55 4.81 8.41
N VAL A 12 16.31 3.75 8.74
CA VAL A 12 16.53 3.29 10.12
C VAL A 12 17.32 4.34 10.91
N GLU A 13 18.42 4.84 10.36
CA GLU A 13 19.25 5.87 11.00
C GLU A 13 18.44 7.11 11.33
N ASN A 14 17.69 7.63 10.35
CA ASN A 14 16.83 8.81 10.54
C ASN A 14 15.78 8.59 11.64
N ARG A 15 15.23 7.38 11.72
CA ARG A 15 14.28 7.00 12.76
C ARG A 15 14.93 6.94 14.15
N LEU A 16 16.13 6.39 14.25
CA LEU A 16 16.89 6.28 15.49
C LEU A 16 17.41 7.64 15.98
N GLN A 17 17.96 8.44 15.09
CA GLN A 17 18.42 9.80 15.40
C GLN A 17 17.27 10.69 15.87
N ASN A 18 16.10 10.54 15.29
CA ASN A 18 14.88 11.24 15.67
C ASN A 18 15.07 12.75 15.88
N SER A 19 15.96 13.37 15.13
CA SER A 19 16.43 14.74 15.28
C SER A 19 16.17 15.58 14.04
N LYS A 20 15.54 16.76 14.24
CA LYS A 20 15.35 17.71 13.13
C LYS A 20 16.68 18.26 12.61
N ALA A 21 17.64 18.51 13.49
CA ALA A 21 18.96 19.02 13.10
C ALA A 21 19.69 18.00 12.22
N TRP A 22 19.74 16.74 12.66
CA TRP A 22 20.33 15.64 11.88
C TRP A 22 19.68 15.50 10.51
N PHE A 23 18.34 15.51 10.43
CA PHE A 23 17.64 15.40 9.15
C PHE A 23 17.93 16.57 8.21
N VAL A 24 18.06 17.80 8.73
CA VAL A 24 18.40 18.97 7.92
C VAL A 24 19.80 18.82 7.32
N GLU A 25 20.76 18.34 8.11
CA GLU A 25 22.13 18.06 7.68
C GLU A 25 22.20 16.96 6.58
N HIS A 26 21.36 15.91 6.73
CA HIS A 26 21.33 14.76 5.79
C HIS A 26 20.21 14.85 4.74
N LYS A 27 19.64 16.04 4.54
CA LYS A 27 18.48 16.22 3.64
C LYS A 27 18.78 15.85 2.19
N GLU A 28 20.01 16.14 1.72
CA GLU A 28 20.41 15.79 0.37
C GLU A 28 20.58 14.28 0.20
N GLU A 29 21.13 13.62 1.20
CA GLU A 29 21.24 12.17 1.25
C GLU A 29 19.84 11.52 1.21
N TYR A 30 18.88 12.02 2.02
CA TYR A 30 17.48 11.61 1.95
C TYR A 30 16.91 11.77 0.53
N ARG A 31 17.18 12.90 -0.12
CA ARG A 31 16.69 13.18 -1.48
C ARG A 31 17.18 12.11 -2.45
N LEU A 32 18.48 11.85 -2.45
CA LEU A 32 19.12 10.94 -3.40
C LEU A 32 18.78 9.47 -3.13
N LEU A 33 18.82 9.05 -1.87
CA LEU A 33 18.68 7.64 -1.50
C LEU A 33 17.23 7.16 -1.38
N VAL A 34 16.31 8.06 -1.03
CA VAL A 34 14.94 7.67 -0.70
C VAL A 34 13.94 8.33 -1.66
N LEU A 35 13.96 9.65 -1.76
CA LEU A 35 12.91 10.38 -2.45
C LEU A 35 12.99 10.22 -3.98
N GLU A 36 14.17 10.33 -4.58
CA GLU A 36 14.35 10.16 -6.02
C GLU A 36 13.97 8.75 -6.50
N PRO A 37 14.41 7.65 -5.85
CA PRO A 37 13.94 6.32 -6.20
C PRO A 37 12.41 6.15 -6.08
N MET A 38 11.79 6.72 -5.03
CA MET A 38 10.33 6.70 -4.87
C MET A 38 9.62 7.48 -6.00
N ILE A 39 10.15 8.64 -6.41
CA ILE A 39 9.62 9.43 -7.53
C ILE A 39 9.65 8.61 -8.81
N GLN A 40 10.78 7.97 -9.10
CA GLN A 40 10.98 7.19 -10.31
C GLN A 40 10.07 5.96 -10.34
N LEU A 41 9.97 5.22 -9.23
CA LEU A 41 9.06 4.08 -9.13
C LEU A 41 7.60 4.52 -9.31
N THR A 42 7.19 5.59 -8.61
CA THR A 42 5.83 6.13 -8.72
C THR A 42 5.49 6.52 -10.17
N ALA A 43 6.44 7.13 -10.87
CA ALA A 43 6.26 7.49 -12.29
C ALA A 43 6.22 6.27 -13.20
N ALA A 44 7.05 5.25 -12.94
CA ALA A 44 7.09 4.01 -13.71
C ALA A 44 5.80 3.19 -13.57
N LEU A 45 5.21 3.13 -12.38
CA LEU A 45 3.93 2.44 -12.13
C LEU A 45 2.72 3.22 -12.69
N GLY A 46 2.87 4.52 -12.94
CA GLY A 46 1.79 5.40 -13.36
C GLY A 46 0.97 4.90 -14.55
N PRO A 47 1.59 4.55 -15.69
CA PRO A 47 0.86 4.05 -16.87
C PRO A 47 -0.03 2.84 -16.52
N THR A 48 0.52 1.83 -15.85
CA THR A 48 -0.20 0.60 -15.50
C THR A 48 -1.40 0.87 -14.59
N VAL A 49 -1.25 1.70 -13.57
CA VAL A 49 -2.38 2.00 -12.67
C VAL A 49 -3.44 2.86 -13.34
N LEU A 50 -3.07 3.73 -14.29
CA LEU A 50 -4.03 4.52 -15.08
C LEU A 50 -4.75 3.70 -16.14
N ASP A 51 -4.13 2.65 -16.67
CA ASP A 51 -4.79 1.68 -17.56
C ASP A 51 -5.86 0.88 -16.80
N ILE A 52 -5.62 0.57 -15.52
CA ILE A 52 -6.59 -0.12 -14.66
C ILE A 52 -7.75 0.83 -14.29
N ASP A 53 -7.42 2.06 -13.89
CA ASP A 53 -8.41 3.06 -13.49
C ASP A 53 -7.91 4.48 -13.82
N PRO A 54 -8.44 5.11 -14.89
CA PRO A 54 -8.00 6.44 -15.33
C PRO A 54 -8.34 7.57 -14.35
N GLN A 55 -9.11 7.29 -13.28
CA GLN A 55 -9.42 8.27 -12.25
C GLN A 55 -8.44 8.25 -11.07
N LEU A 56 -7.45 7.34 -11.08
CA LEU A 56 -6.40 7.33 -10.08
C LEU A 56 -5.46 8.53 -10.25
N ILE A 57 -5.01 9.06 -9.12
CA ILE A 57 -4.07 10.18 -9.11
C ILE A 57 -2.65 9.63 -9.07
N VAL A 58 -1.87 9.98 -10.09
CA VAL A 58 -0.43 9.72 -10.16
C VAL A 58 0.30 11.07 -10.06
N ASP A 59 0.71 11.42 -8.86
CA ASP A 59 1.44 12.67 -8.58
C ASP A 59 2.70 12.32 -7.77
N PRO A 60 3.88 12.15 -8.43
CA PRO A 60 5.11 11.66 -7.81
C PRO A 60 5.77 12.70 -6.91
N ARG A 61 4.99 13.52 -6.23
CA ARG A 61 5.45 14.49 -5.23
C ARG A 61 5.21 13.98 -3.81
N GLN A 62 6.15 14.31 -2.93
CA GLN A 62 6.01 14.02 -1.50
C GLN A 62 4.79 14.74 -0.90
N GLY A 63 3.98 13.99 -0.16
CA GLY A 63 2.72 14.45 0.41
C GLY A 63 1.55 14.42 -0.57
N ARG A 64 1.78 13.90 -1.77
CA ARG A 64 0.79 13.53 -2.78
C ARG A 64 0.74 12.01 -2.90
N SER A 65 1.12 11.43 -4.03
CA SER A 65 1.20 9.95 -4.12
C SER A 65 2.32 9.38 -3.25
N ILE A 66 3.39 10.14 -2.95
CA ILE A 66 4.49 9.67 -2.09
C ILE A 66 4.30 10.17 -0.65
N SER A 67 4.49 9.27 0.31
CA SER A 67 4.39 9.57 1.73
C SER A 67 5.45 10.58 2.18
N ARG A 68 5.19 11.27 3.29
CA ARG A 68 6.20 12.10 3.97
C ARG A 68 7.00 11.23 4.92
N VAL A 69 8.32 11.38 4.93
CA VAL A 69 9.19 10.71 5.93
C VAL A 69 8.89 11.20 7.35
N ARG A 70 8.47 12.47 7.48
CA ARG A 70 8.04 13.03 8.77
C ARG A 70 6.66 12.50 9.13
N ARG A 71 6.53 12.03 10.38
CA ARG A 71 5.27 11.55 10.95
C ARG A 71 4.34 12.69 11.34
N ASP A 72 3.05 12.46 11.21
CA ASP A 72 2.05 13.18 11.96
C ASP A 72 1.84 12.48 13.30
N ASN A 73 2.47 13.00 14.34
CA ASN A 73 2.48 12.42 15.67
C ASN A 73 1.49 13.08 16.65
N ARG A 74 0.60 13.95 16.14
CA ARG A 74 -0.36 14.68 16.97
C ARG A 74 -1.32 13.76 17.73
N PHE A 75 -1.76 12.69 17.07
CA PHE A 75 -2.79 11.76 17.55
C PHE A 75 -2.26 10.36 17.87
N THR A 76 -0.95 10.17 17.99
CA THR A 76 -0.33 8.87 18.28
C THR A 76 0.44 8.90 19.59
N HIS A 77 0.54 7.75 20.26
CA HIS A 77 1.39 7.59 21.45
C HIS A 77 2.87 7.67 21.11
N ASP A 78 3.26 7.14 19.96
CA ASP A 78 4.62 7.25 19.44
C ASP A 78 4.89 8.68 18.94
N LYS A 79 5.72 9.41 19.68
CA LYS A 79 6.08 10.80 19.41
C LYS A 79 7.31 10.97 18.53
N SER A 80 7.83 9.91 17.95
CA SER A 80 8.94 10.01 17.02
C SER A 80 8.59 10.89 15.82
N LEU A 81 9.61 11.62 15.35
CA LEU A 81 9.46 12.61 14.28
C LEU A 81 9.45 11.98 12.89
N TYR A 82 10.17 10.87 12.72
CA TYR A 82 10.42 10.26 11.43
C TYR A 82 9.97 8.81 11.38
N ARG A 83 9.74 8.34 10.15
CA ARG A 83 9.40 6.95 9.82
C ARG A 83 10.63 6.23 9.33
N GLU A 84 10.63 4.93 9.53
CA GLU A 84 11.54 3.99 8.86
C GLU A 84 10.88 3.32 7.64
N VAL A 85 9.67 3.78 7.29
CA VAL A 85 8.82 3.22 6.24
C VAL A 85 8.44 4.32 5.27
N MET A 86 8.52 4.04 3.98
CA MET A 86 8.06 4.94 2.92
C MET A 86 7.16 4.20 1.95
N TRP A 87 6.14 4.88 1.45
CA TRP A 87 5.20 4.30 0.48
C TRP A 87 4.80 5.29 -0.60
N CYS A 88 4.38 4.75 -1.72
CA CYS A 88 3.53 5.47 -2.65
C CYS A 88 2.13 4.85 -2.69
N VAL A 89 1.14 5.67 -2.99
CA VAL A 89 -0.26 5.27 -3.07
C VAL A 89 -0.94 5.95 -4.24
N PHE A 90 -1.74 5.16 -4.96
CA PHE A 90 -2.57 5.61 -6.07
C PHE A 90 -4.03 5.43 -5.66
N LEU A 91 -4.76 6.52 -5.57
CA LEU A 91 -6.17 6.52 -5.21
C LEU A 91 -6.90 7.62 -5.95
N ARG A 92 -8.21 7.49 -6.08
CA ARG A 92 -9.07 8.54 -6.62
C ARG A 92 -9.14 9.73 -5.67
N ASP A 93 -9.54 10.89 -6.17
CA ASP A 93 -9.68 12.09 -5.33
C ASP A 93 -10.69 11.84 -4.19
N LYS A 94 -10.21 11.92 -2.96
CA LYS A 94 -11.01 11.72 -1.74
C LYS A 94 -12.16 12.70 -1.59
N LYS A 95 -12.11 13.82 -2.29
CA LYS A 95 -13.21 14.80 -2.29
C LYS A 95 -14.40 14.35 -3.14
N LEU A 96 -14.13 13.53 -4.15
CA LEU A 96 -15.13 13.04 -5.11
C LEU A 96 -15.59 11.62 -4.77
N TRP A 97 -14.82 10.86 -4.03
CA TRP A 97 -15.06 9.44 -3.76
C TRP A 97 -14.95 9.12 -2.29
N GLU A 98 -16.03 8.62 -1.70
CA GLU A 98 -16.00 8.11 -0.33
C GLU A 98 -15.39 6.71 -0.29
N GLY A 99 -14.28 6.55 0.46
CA GLY A 99 -13.60 5.28 0.66
C GLY A 99 -13.19 4.56 -0.62
N PRO A 100 -12.47 5.22 -1.56
CA PRO A 100 -12.04 4.57 -2.79
C PRO A 100 -11.03 3.46 -2.51
N PRO A 101 -10.96 2.42 -3.37
CA PRO A 101 -9.84 1.51 -3.34
C PRO A 101 -8.55 2.24 -3.73
N ALA A 102 -7.42 1.71 -3.29
CA ALA A 102 -6.10 2.22 -3.60
C ALA A 102 -5.20 1.10 -4.05
N PHE A 103 -4.21 1.43 -4.88
CA PHE A 103 -3.01 0.62 -5.07
C PHE A 103 -1.87 1.26 -4.30
N TYR A 104 -0.98 0.46 -3.76
CA TYR A 104 0.16 0.96 -3.01
C TYR A 104 1.40 0.08 -3.17
N PHE A 105 2.53 0.70 -2.92
CA PHE A 105 3.83 0.06 -2.72
C PHE A 105 4.48 0.68 -1.49
N GLU A 106 5.07 -0.15 -0.63
CA GLU A 106 5.73 0.28 0.59
C GLU A 106 7.10 -0.39 0.76
N ILE A 107 8.10 0.38 1.19
CA ILE A 107 9.42 -0.13 1.61
C ILE A 107 9.55 -0.05 3.13
N ARG A 108 10.10 -1.11 3.70
CA ARG A 108 10.41 -1.28 5.13
C ARG A 108 11.84 -1.78 5.29
N PRO A 109 12.43 -1.67 6.49
CA PRO A 109 13.78 -2.19 6.73
C PRO A 109 13.92 -3.70 6.51
N ASP A 110 12.86 -4.46 6.71
CA ASP A 110 12.82 -5.93 6.70
C ASP A 110 12.16 -6.53 5.45
N ARG A 111 11.45 -5.74 4.63
CA ARG A 111 10.77 -6.18 3.42
C ARG A 111 10.31 -5.00 2.57
N PHE A 112 9.76 -5.28 1.42
CA PHE A 112 8.82 -4.39 0.74
C PHE A 112 7.51 -5.12 0.51
N ASP A 113 6.44 -4.37 0.40
CA ASP A 113 5.12 -4.91 0.14
C ASP A 113 4.33 -4.02 -0.82
N PHE A 114 3.40 -4.63 -1.52
CA PHE A 114 2.51 -3.94 -2.44
C PHE A 114 1.16 -4.62 -2.47
N GLY A 115 0.18 -3.88 -2.95
CA GLY A 115 -1.16 -4.43 -3.01
C GLY A 115 -2.22 -3.43 -3.42
N CYS A 116 -3.47 -3.88 -3.27
CA CYS A 116 -4.63 -3.06 -3.57
C CYS A 116 -5.77 -3.33 -2.59
N GLY A 117 -6.68 -2.39 -2.47
CA GLY A 117 -7.89 -2.56 -1.67
C GLY A 117 -8.30 -1.31 -0.93
N TYR A 118 -9.09 -1.53 0.12
CA TYR A 118 -9.69 -0.46 0.91
C TYR A 118 -8.99 -0.31 2.25
N TYR A 119 -8.36 0.82 2.50
CA TYR A 119 -7.86 1.15 3.84
C TYR A 119 -9.03 1.29 4.84
N GLN A 120 -10.12 1.95 4.40
CA GLN A 120 -11.37 2.07 5.13
C GLN A 120 -12.53 2.00 4.13
N ALA A 121 -13.16 0.84 4.03
CA ALA A 121 -14.35 0.68 3.21
C ALA A 121 -15.59 1.18 3.96
N GLY A 122 -16.42 1.97 3.29
CA GLY A 122 -17.74 2.35 3.79
C GLY A 122 -18.69 1.14 3.89
N ALA A 123 -19.69 1.24 4.77
CA ALA A 123 -20.66 0.15 4.95
C ALA A 123 -21.38 -0.24 3.64
N ASN A 124 -21.74 0.75 2.83
CA ASN A 124 -22.39 0.53 1.53
C ASN A 124 -21.47 -0.17 0.54
N THR A 125 -20.19 0.22 0.49
CA THR A 125 -19.18 -0.45 -0.34
C THR A 125 -19.05 -1.92 0.03
N MET A 126 -18.93 -2.21 1.34
CA MET A 126 -18.82 -3.60 1.80
C MET A 126 -20.14 -4.39 1.60
N ALA A 127 -21.28 -3.74 1.64
CA ALA A 127 -22.56 -4.38 1.31
C ALA A 127 -22.61 -4.78 -0.17
N ALA A 128 -22.26 -3.88 -1.07
CA ALA A 128 -22.20 -4.16 -2.52
C ALA A 128 -21.22 -5.30 -2.84
N ILE A 129 -20.01 -5.30 -2.24
CA ILE A 129 -19.03 -6.38 -2.40
C ILE A 129 -19.62 -7.72 -1.93
N ARG A 130 -20.32 -7.76 -0.79
CA ARG A 130 -20.94 -8.98 -0.29
C ARG A 130 -22.03 -9.51 -1.21
N GLU A 131 -22.84 -8.63 -1.81
CA GLU A 131 -23.83 -9.03 -2.81
C GLU A 131 -23.18 -9.69 -4.02
N MET A 132 -22.10 -9.11 -4.54
CA MET A 132 -21.30 -9.70 -5.64
C MET A 132 -20.78 -11.10 -5.25
N ILE A 133 -20.24 -11.24 -4.04
CA ILE A 133 -19.75 -12.53 -3.54
C ILE A 133 -20.89 -13.57 -3.44
N LEU A 134 -22.03 -13.18 -2.88
CA LEU A 134 -23.16 -14.08 -2.66
C LEU A 134 -23.74 -14.62 -3.99
N ARG A 135 -23.89 -13.77 -4.98
CA ARG A 135 -24.39 -14.18 -6.32
C ARG A 135 -23.34 -14.78 -7.24
N ASN A 136 -22.08 -14.99 -6.78
CA ASN A 136 -20.95 -15.44 -7.59
C ASN A 136 -20.74 -14.58 -8.84
N ASP A 137 -20.73 -13.27 -8.65
CA ASP A 137 -20.49 -12.32 -9.73
C ASP A 137 -19.17 -12.64 -10.46
N PRO A 138 -19.11 -12.53 -11.80
CA PRO A 138 -17.89 -12.78 -12.57
C PRO A 138 -16.68 -12.00 -12.06
N VAL A 139 -16.85 -10.73 -11.68
CA VAL A 139 -15.76 -9.89 -11.13
C VAL A 139 -15.22 -10.49 -9.84
N TYR A 140 -16.08 -10.99 -8.95
CA TYR A 140 -15.63 -11.68 -7.74
C TYR A 140 -14.88 -12.97 -8.07
N LEU A 141 -15.36 -13.76 -9.02
CA LEU A 141 -14.73 -15.02 -9.39
C LEU A 141 -13.34 -14.81 -9.99
N GLU A 142 -13.18 -13.79 -10.83
CA GLU A 142 -11.88 -13.38 -11.38
C GLU A 142 -10.94 -12.86 -10.29
N ALA A 143 -11.40 -11.98 -9.42
CA ALA A 143 -10.61 -11.48 -8.28
C ALA A 143 -10.15 -12.62 -7.37
N ARG A 144 -11.04 -13.59 -7.09
CA ARG A 144 -10.71 -14.76 -6.28
C ARG A 144 -9.67 -15.67 -6.97
N LYS A 145 -9.76 -15.84 -8.29
CA LYS A 145 -8.78 -16.57 -9.09
C LYS A 145 -7.42 -15.88 -9.03
N ALA A 146 -7.37 -14.59 -9.34
CA ALA A 146 -6.15 -13.78 -9.29
C ALA A 146 -5.51 -13.79 -7.90
N TRP A 147 -6.31 -13.69 -6.82
CA TRP A 147 -5.82 -13.80 -5.45
C TRP A 147 -5.13 -15.14 -5.18
N LYS A 148 -5.74 -16.27 -5.59
CA LYS A 148 -5.17 -17.61 -5.40
C LYS A 148 -3.87 -17.82 -6.18
N GLU A 149 -3.84 -17.34 -7.42
CA GLU A 149 -2.71 -17.51 -8.34
C GLU A 149 -1.57 -16.53 -8.05
N GLY A 150 -1.90 -15.32 -7.60
CA GLY A 150 -0.94 -14.24 -7.38
C GLY A 150 -0.16 -14.32 -6.06
N GLY A 151 -0.55 -15.22 -5.13
CA GLY A 151 0.10 -15.35 -3.84
C GLY A 151 -0.14 -14.16 -2.90
N PHE A 152 -1.22 -13.40 -3.14
CA PHE A 152 -1.62 -12.30 -2.26
C PHE A 152 -2.29 -12.82 -0.99
N GLN A 153 -2.11 -12.10 0.09
CA GLN A 153 -2.82 -12.31 1.35
C GLN A 153 -4.07 -11.44 1.38
N LEU A 154 -5.21 -12.04 1.74
CA LEU A 154 -6.45 -11.31 1.98
C LEU A 154 -6.46 -10.78 3.39
N GLU A 155 -6.43 -9.47 3.56
CA GLU A 155 -6.37 -8.78 4.83
C GLU A 155 -7.62 -7.95 5.13
N GLY A 156 -7.65 -7.39 6.32
CA GLY A 156 -8.73 -6.58 6.87
C GLY A 156 -9.35 -7.21 8.11
N ASP A 157 -9.96 -6.38 8.95
CA ASP A 157 -10.69 -6.86 10.12
C ASP A 157 -11.85 -7.75 9.74
N SER A 158 -12.08 -8.81 10.53
CA SER A 158 -13.23 -9.69 10.37
C SER A 158 -14.22 -9.55 11.53
N TYR A 159 -15.46 -9.99 11.31
CA TYR A 159 -16.41 -10.12 12.39
C TYR A 159 -15.98 -11.27 13.31
N LYS A 160 -16.11 -11.08 14.64
CA LYS A 160 -15.80 -12.12 15.64
C LYS A 160 -16.68 -13.36 15.49
N ARG A 161 -17.91 -13.17 15.03
CA ARG A 161 -18.85 -14.26 14.68
C ARG A 161 -19.26 -14.05 13.24
N SER A 162 -19.23 -15.14 12.46
CA SER A 162 -19.66 -15.09 11.07
C SER A 162 -21.10 -14.61 10.96
N LYS A 163 -21.34 -13.68 10.06
CA LYS A 163 -22.70 -13.26 9.65
C LYS A 163 -23.28 -14.16 8.56
N TYR A 164 -22.46 -15.07 8.04
CA TYR A 164 -22.81 -15.96 6.91
C TYR A 164 -22.51 -17.43 7.23
N PRO A 165 -22.99 -17.98 8.36
CA PRO A 165 -22.59 -19.32 8.81
C PRO A 165 -22.96 -20.45 7.84
N ALA A 166 -23.98 -20.25 7.01
CA ALA A 166 -24.43 -21.22 5.99
C ALA A 166 -23.55 -21.24 4.73
N GLN A 167 -22.64 -20.27 4.56
CA GLN A 167 -21.76 -20.23 3.39
C GLN A 167 -20.50 -21.09 3.62
N PRO A 168 -19.90 -21.66 2.55
CA PRO A 168 -18.62 -22.35 2.63
C PRO A 168 -17.53 -21.47 3.26
N GLU A 169 -16.60 -22.07 3.99
CA GLU A 169 -15.53 -21.37 4.72
C GLU A 169 -14.74 -20.41 3.82
N GLU A 170 -14.37 -20.86 2.64
CA GLU A 170 -13.65 -20.05 1.66
C GLU A 170 -14.41 -18.76 1.30
N LYS A 171 -15.72 -18.85 1.14
CA LYS A 171 -16.59 -17.71 0.83
C LYS A 171 -16.78 -16.80 2.06
N ARG A 172 -16.92 -17.42 3.25
CA ARG A 172 -17.02 -16.69 4.52
C ARG A 172 -15.79 -15.82 4.79
N ASN A 173 -14.62 -16.30 4.39
CA ASN A 173 -13.36 -15.55 4.56
C ASN A 173 -13.38 -14.17 3.88
N TRP A 174 -14.14 -14.03 2.79
CA TRP A 174 -14.39 -12.75 2.12
C TRP A 174 -15.59 -12.01 2.72
N LEU A 175 -16.71 -12.71 2.97
CA LEU A 175 -17.95 -12.12 3.42
C LEU A 175 -17.89 -11.51 4.82
N ASP A 176 -17.07 -12.09 5.70
CA ASP A 176 -16.94 -11.67 7.09
C ASP A 176 -15.93 -10.54 7.30
N ARG A 177 -15.26 -10.05 6.22
CA ARG A 177 -14.38 -8.89 6.30
C ARG A 177 -15.17 -7.61 6.52
N LYS A 178 -14.66 -6.72 7.38
CA LYS A 178 -15.20 -5.37 7.61
C LYS A 178 -14.61 -4.36 6.63
N THR A 179 -13.38 -4.60 6.21
CA THR A 179 -12.66 -3.95 5.13
C THR A 179 -11.83 -5.00 4.42
N MET A 180 -11.36 -4.73 3.21
CA MET A 180 -10.72 -5.74 2.38
C MET A 180 -9.54 -5.14 1.63
N SER A 181 -8.39 -5.77 1.77
CA SER A 181 -7.18 -5.49 0.99
C SER A 181 -6.45 -6.78 0.64
N PHE A 182 -5.64 -6.70 -0.39
CA PHE A 182 -4.81 -7.78 -0.89
C PHE A 182 -3.38 -7.29 -0.87
N ASN A 183 -2.54 -7.96 -0.08
CA ASN A 183 -1.14 -7.63 0.13
C ASN A 183 -0.24 -8.74 -0.34
N LYS A 184 0.93 -8.37 -0.84
CA LYS A 184 2.01 -9.29 -1.12
C LYS A 184 3.30 -8.78 -0.52
N ASP A 185 3.80 -9.47 0.51
CA ASP A 185 5.11 -9.23 1.10
C ASP A 185 6.19 -9.82 0.19
N CYS A 186 7.29 -9.12 0.05
CA CYS A 186 8.48 -9.59 -0.65
C CYS A 186 9.74 -9.32 0.18
N PHE A 187 10.56 -10.36 0.35
CA PHE A 187 11.82 -10.33 1.11
C PHE A 187 13.05 -10.38 0.20
N ASP A 188 12.85 -10.35 -1.11
CA ASP A 188 13.94 -10.31 -2.08
C ASP A 188 14.44 -8.89 -2.29
N PHE A 189 15.43 -8.50 -1.50
CA PHE A 189 16.07 -7.19 -1.62
C PHE A 189 16.89 -7.03 -2.92
N GLN A 190 17.31 -8.11 -3.57
CA GLN A 190 17.97 -8.00 -4.87
C GLN A 190 16.98 -7.52 -5.93
N LEU A 191 15.72 -7.96 -5.83
CA LEU A 191 14.63 -7.45 -6.67
C LEU A 191 14.32 -5.99 -6.36
N LEU A 192 14.22 -5.62 -5.06
CA LEU A 192 14.01 -4.23 -4.64
C LEU A 192 15.07 -3.28 -5.21
N PHE A 193 16.32 -3.72 -5.28
CA PHE A 193 17.46 -2.92 -5.74
C PHE A 193 17.69 -3.02 -7.26
N SER A 194 16.81 -3.69 -8.00
CA SER A 194 16.93 -3.88 -9.44
C SER A 194 16.01 -2.96 -10.25
N ASP A 195 16.33 -2.79 -11.52
CA ASP A 195 15.47 -2.07 -12.47
C ASP A 195 14.18 -2.84 -12.82
N ARG A 196 14.09 -4.14 -12.43
CA ARG A 196 12.91 -4.98 -12.65
C ARG A 196 11.79 -4.78 -11.61
N LEU A 197 12.03 -3.94 -10.60
CA LEU A 197 11.05 -3.74 -9.51
C LEU A 197 9.69 -3.26 -10.05
N ALA A 198 9.67 -2.29 -10.95
CA ALA A 198 8.42 -1.74 -11.49
C ALA A 198 7.61 -2.77 -12.32
N ASP A 199 8.29 -3.70 -12.99
CA ASP A 199 7.64 -4.77 -13.76
C ASP A 199 7.08 -5.88 -12.86
N TYR A 200 7.63 -6.00 -11.65
CA TYR A 200 7.21 -7.02 -10.67
C TYR A 200 6.02 -6.57 -9.84
N VAL A 201 5.94 -5.30 -9.50
CA VAL A 201 4.92 -4.69 -8.65
C VAL A 201 3.64 -4.44 -9.45
#